data_404a64e232149ac31ee4c480a102e1f7
#
_entry.id   404a64e232149ac31ee4c480a102e1f7
#
_cell.length_a   1.000
_cell.length_b   1.000
_cell.length_c   1.000
_cell.angle_alpha   90.00
_cell.angle_beta   90.00
_cell.angle_gamma   90.00
#
_symmetry.space_group_name_H-M   'P 1'
#
loop_
_entity.id
_entity.type
_entity.pdbx_description
1 polymer ?
#
loop_
_entity_poly.entity_id
_entity_poly.type
_entity_poly.pdbx_seq_one_letter_code
_entity_poly.pdbx_strand_id
1 'polypeptide(L)'
;MLSPVINLPAHSATKVMANRHFAELGDVWKHLPLAEVLRLNPPQHYWETHAGSLCYPLTASPTRVHGALRFLKRAPPDPDLIGCAYLAALQAEAGVYPGSPALALRELGANASYVFCDIDSASAATLRTADTLPAVRVVEGDGIAAIAHEVERTNIEPRNVFVHIDPYDPHERFSAGAMTPVELAARLARRGYRLFYWYGYESVCERGWALQAISSLALGIDLWCGDVMMPAPFIFPECSGPWGCGIVLGNMTGSEAAMCARLGTALERISADDVASNNEPSRLSFKVITDPLQQS
;
A
#
# COMPACT_ATOMS: atom_id res chain seq x y z
N MET A 1 -18.16 21.85 0.80
CA MET A 1 -16.93 22.66 0.64
C MET A 1 -15.99 21.81 -0.18
N LEU A 2 -15.58 22.29 -1.35
CA LEU A 2 -14.60 21.57 -2.19
C LEU A 2 -13.24 21.66 -1.49
N SER A 3 -12.60 20.52 -1.21
CA SER A 3 -11.23 20.48 -0.72
C SER A 3 -10.32 21.22 -1.71
N PRO A 4 -9.33 21.98 -1.25
CA PRO A 4 -8.40 22.65 -2.14
C PRO A 4 -7.68 21.61 -3.01
N VAL A 5 -7.72 21.81 -4.31
CA VAL A 5 -6.93 21.03 -5.27
C VAL A 5 -5.48 21.37 -5.01
N ILE A 6 -4.73 20.42 -4.43
CA ILE A 6 -3.28 20.54 -4.26
C ILE A 6 -2.70 20.39 -5.66
N ASN A 7 -2.24 21.51 -6.26
CA ASN A 7 -1.44 21.46 -7.46
C ASN A 7 -0.07 20.88 -7.10
N LEU A 8 0.11 19.60 -7.40
CA LEU A 8 1.43 18.97 -7.34
C LEU A 8 2.32 19.64 -8.39
N PRO A 9 3.60 19.92 -8.09
CA PRO A 9 4.50 20.57 -9.03
C PRO A 9 4.64 19.75 -10.30
N ALA A 10 4.57 20.40 -11.49
CA ALA A 10 4.77 19.76 -12.77
C ALA A 10 6.17 19.12 -12.81
N HIS A 11 6.25 17.80 -12.94
CA HIS A 11 7.50 17.09 -12.92
C HIS A 11 8.29 17.29 -14.20
N SER A 12 9.46 17.93 -14.09
CA SER A 12 10.49 17.82 -15.11
C SER A 12 10.96 16.36 -15.16
N ALA A 13 10.98 15.77 -16.34
CA ALA A 13 11.39 14.39 -16.57
C ALA A 13 12.89 14.18 -16.26
N THR A 14 13.24 14.22 -14.98
CA THR A 14 14.57 13.86 -14.52
C THR A 14 14.62 12.37 -14.19
N LYS A 15 15.40 11.72 -14.93
CA LYS A 15 15.71 10.32 -15.10
C LYS A 15 16.47 9.77 -13.90
N VAL A 16 15.79 9.37 -12.83
CA VAL A 16 16.32 8.33 -11.91
C VAL A 16 15.12 7.54 -11.36
N MET A 17 14.96 6.32 -11.83
CA MET A 17 13.94 5.41 -11.33
C MET A 17 14.51 4.62 -10.15
N ALA A 18 14.30 5.09 -8.95
CA ALA A 18 14.69 4.41 -7.73
C ALA A 18 13.90 3.11 -7.53
N ASN A 19 12.61 3.11 -7.82
CA ASN A 19 11.75 1.94 -7.77
C ASN A 19 11.31 1.53 -9.19
N ARG A 20 11.58 0.29 -9.57
CA ARG A 20 11.20 -0.27 -10.88
C ARG A 20 9.81 -0.89 -10.88
N HIS A 21 9.35 -1.33 -9.72
CA HIS A 21 8.07 -1.99 -9.49
C HIS A 21 7.08 -0.97 -8.97
N PHE A 22 6.22 -0.44 -9.83
CA PHE A 22 5.14 0.48 -9.49
C PHE A 22 4.01 0.37 -10.51
N ALA A 23 2.82 0.72 -10.10
CA ALA A 23 1.60 0.67 -10.90
C ALA A 23 1.22 -0.74 -11.37
N GLU A 24 1.78 -1.77 -10.76
CA GLU A 24 1.45 -3.18 -10.98
C GLU A 24 0.17 -3.55 -10.23
N LEU A 25 -0.33 -4.77 -10.40
CA LEU A 25 -1.58 -5.18 -9.74
C LEU A 25 -1.45 -5.19 -8.19
N GLY A 26 -0.26 -5.53 -7.68
CA GLY A 26 0.03 -5.45 -6.25
C GLY A 26 -0.11 -4.03 -5.71
N ASP A 27 0.39 -3.03 -6.45
CA ASP A 27 0.22 -1.62 -6.08
C ASP A 27 -1.24 -1.16 -6.18
N VAL A 28 -1.97 -1.63 -7.18
CA VAL A 28 -3.41 -1.33 -7.26
C VAL A 28 -4.12 -1.86 -6.01
N TRP A 29 -3.85 -3.11 -5.63
CA TRP A 29 -4.44 -3.70 -4.42
C TRP A 29 -4.02 -2.99 -3.13
N LYS A 30 -2.80 -2.51 -3.05
CA LYS A 30 -2.31 -1.71 -1.92
C LYS A 30 -2.94 -0.32 -1.88
N HIS A 31 -2.85 0.42 -2.98
CA HIS A 31 -3.21 1.84 -3.03
C HIS A 31 -4.72 2.10 -3.05
N LEU A 32 -5.52 1.19 -3.64
CA LEU A 32 -6.97 1.29 -3.67
C LEU A 32 -7.57 1.31 -2.25
N PRO A 33 -7.35 0.30 -1.38
CA PRO A 33 -7.85 0.34 -0.01
C PRO A 33 -7.14 1.41 0.84
N LEU A 34 -5.85 1.69 0.64
CA LEU A 34 -5.14 2.73 1.38
C LEU A 34 -5.82 4.09 1.22
N ALA A 35 -6.06 4.54 -0.01
CA ALA A 35 -6.70 5.82 -0.28
C ALA A 35 -8.10 5.91 0.35
N GLU A 36 -8.88 4.83 0.28
CA GLU A 36 -10.22 4.78 0.84
C GLU A 36 -10.24 4.75 2.38
N VAL A 37 -9.30 4.05 3.01
CA VAL A 37 -9.16 4.05 4.48
C VAL A 37 -8.82 5.45 4.98
N LEU A 38 -7.90 6.14 4.32
CA LEU A 38 -7.52 7.52 4.67
C LEU A 38 -8.68 8.49 4.50
N ARG A 39 -9.48 8.33 3.44
CA ARG A 39 -10.69 9.14 3.20
C ARG A 39 -11.81 8.86 4.20
N LEU A 40 -12.04 7.59 4.55
CA LEU A 40 -13.13 7.17 5.42
C LEU A 40 -12.89 7.61 6.88
N ASN A 41 -11.65 7.49 7.33
CA ASN A 41 -11.26 7.77 8.72
C ASN A 41 -9.89 8.45 8.74
N PRO A 42 -9.82 9.77 8.42
CA PRO A 42 -8.55 10.49 8.29
C PRO A 42 -7.80 10.56 9.64
N PRO A 43 -6.53 10.11 9.67
CA PRO A 43 -5.68 10.23 10.84
C PRO A 43 -5.15 11.66 11.01
N GLN A 44 -4.72 12.01 12.22
CA GLN A 44 -4.00 13.26 12.47
C GLN A 44 -2.51 13.17 12.08
N HIS A 45 -1.96 11.95 12.06
CA HIS A 45 -0.56 11.69 11.72
C HIS A 45 -0.46 10.49 10.80
N TYR A 46 0.28 10.64 9.70
CA TYR A 46 0.55 9.57 8.73
C TYR A 46 2.05 9.32 8.66
N TRP A 47 2.45 8.10 8.98
CA TRP A 47 3.85 7.68 8.96
C TRP A 47 4.04 6.52 7.98
N GLU A 48 5.11 6.58 7.19
CA GLU A 48 5.39 5.57 6.17
C GLU A 48 6.86 5.16 6.18
N THR A 49 7.11 3.86 6.20
CA THR A 49 8.46 3.29 6.37
C THR A 49 9.23 3.15 5.06
N HIS A 50 8.54 2.89 3.95
CA HIS A 50 9.10 2.67 2.62
C HIS A 50 8.28 3.48 1.62
N ALA A 51 8.46 4.79 1.66
CA ALA A 51 7.56 5.71 0.99
C ALA A 51 7.71 5.71 -0.54
N GLY A 52 8.85 5.31 -1.06
CA GLY A 52 9.14 5.41 -2.48
C GLY A 52 9.16 6.86 -2.96
N SER A 53 8.90 7.06 -4.23
CA SER A 53 8.79 8.39 -4.83
C SER A 53 7.38 8.96 -4.70
N LEU A 54 7.28 10.28 -4.68
CA LEU A 54 5.99 10.98 -4.63
C LEU A 54 5.10 10.59 -5.82
N CYS A 55 5.68 10.55 -7.02
CA CYS A 55 5.00 10.16 -8.25
C CYS A 55 5.94 9.44 -9.20
N TYR A 56 5.36 8.71 -10.14
CA TYR A 56 6.08 7.93 -11.15
C TYR A 56 5.49 8.17 -12.55
N PRO A 57 6.27 8.04 -13.64
CA PRO A 57 5.74 8.10 -15.00
C PRO A 57 4.91 6.86 -15.31
N LEU A 58 3.62 7.02 -15.58
CA LEU A 58 2.71 5.91 -15.94
C LEU A 58 2.83 5.58 -17.43
N THR A 59 3.82 4.80 -17.79
CA THR A 59 4.06 4.28 -19.14
C THR A 59 3.65 2.81 -19.22
N ALA A 60 3.24 2.35 -20.41
CA ALA A 60 2.87 0.95 -20.61
C ALA A 60 4.09 0.02 -20.41
N SER A 61 3.85 -1.07 -19.68
CA SER A 61 4.75 -2.21 -19.55
C SER A 61 3.91 -3.48 -19.40
N PRO A 62 4.49 -4.68 -19.57
CA PRO A 62 3.74 -5.93 -19.42
C PRO A 62 2.99 -6.03 -18.09
N THR A 63 3.58 -5.59 -16.98
CA THR A 63 2.95 -5.65 -15.65
C THR A 63 1.93 -4.54 -15.42
N ARG A 64 2.21 -3.30 -15.89
CA ARG A 64 1.32 -2.14 -15.69
C ARG A 64 0.05 -2.19 -16.52
N VAL A 65 0.07 -2.86 -17.69
CA VAL A 65 -1.15 -3.06 -18.49
C VAL A 65 -2.17 -3.97 -17.79
N HIS A 66 -1.72 -4.80 -16.84
CA HIS A 66 -2.57 -5.62 -15.97
C HIS A 66 -2.83 -4.96 -14.60
N GLY A 67 -2.11 -3.92 -14.26
CA GLY A 67 -2.26 -3.12 -13.04
C GLY A 67 -3.05 -1.82 -13.24
N ALA A 68 -2.41 -0.69 -12.97
CA ALA A 68 -3.07 0.62 -12.97
C ALA A 68 -3.68 1.02 -14.30
N LEU A 69 -3.07 0.67 -15.44
CA LEU A 69 -3.65 0.98 -16.76
C LEU A 69 -4.96 0.24 -17.01
N ARG A 70 -5.04 -1.02 -16.56
CA ARG A 70 -6.29 -1.79 -16.61
C ARG A 70 -7.33 -1.21 -15.66
N PHE A 71 -6.93 -0.88 -14.44
CA PHE A 71 -7.80 -0.27 -13.46
C PHE A 71 -8.41 1.03 -14.00
N LEU A 72 -7.62 1.93 -14.56
CA LEU A 72 -8.10 3.16 -15.22
C LEU A 72 -9.15 2.90 -16.30
N LYS A 73 -8.98 1.82 -17.05
CA LYS A 73 -9.91 1.46 -18.13
C LYS A 73 -11.21 0.82 -17.63
N ARG A 74 -11.13 0.00 -16.57
CA ARG A 74 -12.21 -0.90 -16.15
C ARG A 74 -12.98 -0.43 -14.92
N ALA A 75 -12.35 0.37 -14.05
CA ALA A 75 -12.99 0.86 -12.83
C ALA A 75 -14.14 1.89 -13.07
N PRO A 76 -14.10 2.79 -14.09
CA PRO A 76 -15.13 3.81 -14.23
C PRO A 76 -16.58 3.31 -14.33
N PRO A 77 -16.91 2.18 -14.99
CA PRO A 77 -18.27 1.66 -15.02
C PRO A 77 -18.64 0.81 -13.79
N ASP A 78 -17.70 0.46 -12.92
CA ASP A 78 -17.97 -0.39 -11.76
C ASP A 78 -18.59 0.43 -10.62
N PRO A 79 -19.75 0.01 -10.05
CA PRO A 79 -20.47 0.80 -9.05
C PRO A 79 -19.72 0.98 -7.73
N ASP A 80 -18.82 0.05 -7.38
CA ASP A 80 -18.02 0.13 -6.15
C ASP A 80 -16.72 0.94 -6.35
N LEU A 81 -16.30 1.18 -7.60
CA LEU A 81 -15.03 1.83 -7.93
C LEU A 81 -15.17 3.22 -8.56
N ILE A 82 -16.31 3.55 -9.19
CA ILE A 82 -16.50 4.81 -9.92
C ILE A 82 -16.23 6.08 -9.09
N GLY A 83 -16.46 6.05 -7.80
CA GLY A 83 -16.26 7.19 -6.90
C GLY A 83 -15.08 7.01 -5.95
N CYS A 84 -14.22 6.02 -6.16
CA CYS A 84 -13.13 5.77 -5.23
C CYS A 84 -12.00 6.81 -5.34
N ALA A 85 -11.37 7.11 -4.20
CA ALA A 85 -10.30 8.09 -4.09
C ALA A 85 -9.09 7.74 -4.97
N TYR A 86 -8.76 6.46 -5.06
CA TYR A 86 -7.65 6.00 -5.89
C TYR A 86 -7.90 6.23 -7.39
N LEU A 87 -9.11 5.96 -7.90
CA LEU A 87 -9.44 6.26 -9.30
C LEU A 87 -9.34 7.77 -9.57
N ALA A 88 -9.87 8.59 -8.66
CA ALA A 88 -9.78 10.04 -8.77
C ALA A 88 -8.33 10.54 -8.75
N ALA A 89 -7.45 9.91 -7.96
CA ALA A 89 -6.02 10.24 -7.94
C ALA A 89 -5.32 9.86 -9.24
N LEU A 90 -5.60 8.68 -9.80
CA LEU A 90 -5.05 8.23 -11.09
C LEU A 90 -5.50 9.08 -12.28
N GLN A 91 -6.69 9.66 -12.20
CA GLN A 91 -7.26 10.51 -13.26
C GLN A 91 -6.84 11.98 -13.12
N ALA A 92 -6.24 12.37 -12.00
CA ALA A 92 -5.90 13.79 -11.74
C ALA A 92 -4.83 14.33 -12.69
N GLU A 93 -3.87 13.49 -13.09
CA GLU A 93 -2.82 13.88 -14.03
C GLU A 93 -2.52 12.73 -14.99
N ALA A 94 -2.72 12.97 -16.28
CA ALA A 94 -2.52 11.95 -17.31
C ALA A 94 -1.04 11.58 -17.43
N GLY A 95 -0.76 10.27 -17.46
CA GLY A 95 0.60 9.76 -17.58
C GLY A 95 1.41 9.79 -16.27
N VAL A 96 0.78 10.11 -15.14
CA VAL A 96 1.41 10.10 -13.81
C VAL A 96 0.73 9.04 -12.93
N TYR A 97 1.55 8.28 -12.22
CA TYR A 97 1.11 7.35 -11.19
C TYR A 97 1.45 7.93 -9.81
N PRO A 98 0.46 8.19 -8.96
CA PRO A 98 0.71 8.69 -7.62
C PRO A 98 1.28 7.56 -6.74
N GLY A 99 2.37 7.82 -6.04
CA GLY A 99 2.84 6.95 -4.96
C GLY A 99 1.92 7.05 -3.73
N SER A 100 2.12 6.16 -2.77
CA SER A 100 1.38 6.20 -1.48
C SER A 100 1.49 7.55 -0.77
N PRO A 101 2.66 8.26 -0.76
CA PRO A 101 2.74 9.59 -0.18
C PRO A 101 1.83 10.60 -0.88
N ALA A 102 1.76 10.58 -2.22
CA ALA A 102 0.88 11.47 -2.96
C ALA A 102 -0.60 11.20 -2.66
N LEU A 103 -0.98 9.92 -2.50
CA LEU A 103 -2.33 9.55 -2.08
C LEU A 103 -2.64 10.08 -0.67
N ALA A 104 -1.73 9.89 0.29
CA ALA A 104 -1.89 10.39 1.64
C ALA A 104 -2.03 11.92 1.68
N LEU A 105 -1.15 12.64 0.99
CA LEU A 105 -1.19 14.09 0.89
C LEU A 105 -2.50 14.59 0.23
N ARG A 106 -2.98 13.88 -0.77
CA ARG A 106 -4.24 14.21 -1.45
C ARG A 106 -5.45 14.04 -0.54
N GLU A 107 -5.54 12.94 0.19
CA GLU A 107 -6.72 12.62 1.00
C GLU A 107 -6.73 13.38 2.35
N LEU A 108 -5.57 13.63 2.95
CA LEU A 108 -5.47 14.24 4.28
C LEU A 108 -5.15 15.75 4.24
N GLY A 109 -4.44 16.23 3.21
CA GLY A 109 -4.10 17.63 3.03
C GLY A 109 -3.32 18.25 4.19
N ALA A 110 -3.63 19.48 4.55
CA ALA A 110 -3.01 20.21 5.65
C ALA A 110 -3.54 19.82 7.04
N ASN A 111 -4.51 18.89 7.12
CA ASN A 111 -5.12 18.48 8.38
C ASN A 111 -4.34 17.38 9.10
N ALA A 112 -3.29 16.85 8.48
CA ALA A 112 -2.43 15.83 9.05
C ALA A 112 -0.96 16.26 9.02
N SER A 113 -0.14 15.61 9.85
CA SER A 113 1.31 15.65 9.74
C SER A 113 1.84 14.34 9.17
N TYR A 114 3.00 14.41 8.52
CA TYR A 114 3.54 13.31 7.75
C TYR A 114 4.99 13.01 8.13
N VAL A 115 5.32 11.73 8.20
CA VAL A 115 6.69 11.22 8.25
C VAL A 115 6.86 10.23 7.11
N PHE A 116 7.61 10.60 6.09
CA PHE A 116 7.94 9.72 4.97
C PHE A 116 9.39 9.27 5.09
N CYS A 117 9.62 7.97 5.14
CA CYS A 117 10.95 7.40 5.19
C CYS A 117 11.23 6.63 3.92
N ASP A 118 12.43 6.79 3.35
CA ASP A 118 12.92 5.95 2.27
C ASP A 118 14.44 5.90 2.31
N ILE A 119 15.03 4.74 2.01
CA ILE A 119 16.48 4.58 1.96
C ILE A 119 17.08 5.11 0.67
N ASP A 120 16.28 5.17 -0.40
CA ASP A 120 16.72 5.66 -1.69
C ASP A 120 16.72 7.19 -1.73
N SER A 121 17.89 7.77 -1.95
CA SER A 121 18.08 9.22 -1.97
C SER A 121 17.29 9.93 -3.07
N ALA A 122 17.07 9.27 -4.21
CA ALA A 122 16.31 9.83 -5.32
C ALA A 122 14.80 9.89 -4.96
N SER A 123 14.26 8.84 -4.34
CA SER A 123 12.91 8.83 -3.78
C SER A 123 12.74 9.91 -2.71
N ALA A 124 13.67 9.97 -1.75
CA ALA A 124 13.66 11.00 -0.70
C ALA A 124 13.72 12.43 -1.28
N ALA A 125 14.45 12.64 -2.36
CA ALA A 125 14.49 13.94 -3.04
C ALA A 125 13.13 14.32 -3.63
N THR A 126 12.38 13.37 -4.22
CA THR A 126 11.02 13.64 -4.73
C THR A 126 10.05 13.96 -3.59
N LEU A 127 10.17 13.27 -2.46
CA LEU A 127 9.34 13.52 -1.27
C LEU A 127 9.56 14.91 -0.68
N ARG A 128 10.80 15.41 -0.70
CA ARG A 128 11.13 16.78 -0.25
C ARG A 128 10.47 17.87 -1.11
N THR A 129 10.03 17.57 -2.33
CA THR A 129 9.26 18.54 -3.12
C THR A 129 7.87 18.81 -2.53
N ALA A 130 7.38 17.94 -1.66
CA ALA A 130 6.14 18.13 -0.93
C ALA A 130 6.27 19.01 0.33
N ASP A 131 7.47 19.50 0.67
CA ASP A 131 7.75 20.39 1.82
C ASP A 131 7.06 21.77 1.76
N THR A 132 6.28 22.03 0.70
CA THR A 132 5.37 23.18 0.67
C THR A 132 4.23 23.07 1.68
N LEU A 133 3.98 21.88 2.22
CA LEU A 133 3.05 21.64 3.32
C LEU A 133 3.80 21.68 4.65
N PRO A 134 3.37 22.51 5.63
CA PRO A 134 4.15 22.81 6.84
C PRO A 134 4.34 21.65 7.82
N ALA A 135 3.79 20.47 7.52
CA ALA A 135 3.81 19.33 8.43
C ALA A 135 4.41 18.04 7.81
N VAL A 136 5.23 18.17 6.75
CA VAL A 136 5.91 17.03 6.11
C VAL A 136 7.34 16.93 6.63
N ARG A 137 7.74 15.75 7.09
CA ARG A 137 9.11 15.40 7.45
C ARG A 137 9.56 14.19 6.63
N VAL A 138 10.67 14.35 5.93
CA VAL A 138 11.30 13.27 5.13
C VAL A 138 12.55 12.77 5.85
N VAL A 139 12.63 11.45 6.02
CA VAL A 139 13.78 10.75 6.61
C VAL A 139 14.41 9.89 5.53
N GLU A 140 15.63 10.23 5.11
CA GLU A 140 16.44 9.41 4.22
C GLU A 140 17.21 8.39 5.04
N GLY A 141 16.84 7.10 4.94
CA GLY A 141 17.45 6.01 5.69
C GLY A 141 16.49 4.87 6.02
N ASP A 142 16.88 4.03 6.97
CA ASP A 142 16.08 2.91 7.46
C ASP A 142 14.76 3.37 8.08
N GLY A 143 13.67 3.19 7.34
CA GLY A 143 12.33 3.60 7.77
C GLY A 143 11.80 2.79 8.96
N ILE A 144 12.20 1.53 9.10
CA ILE A 144 11.82 0.69 10.23
C ILE A 144 12.42 1.25 11.52
N ALA A 145 13.72 1.54 11.51
CA ALA A 145 14.40 2.15 12.65
C ALA A 145 13.86 3.56 12.95
N ALA A 146 13.60 4.36 11.90
CA ALA A 146 13.08 5.72 12.05
C ALA A 146 11.70 5.73 12.72
N ILE A 147 10.77 4.90 12.27
CA ILE A 147 9.43 4.83 12.86
C ILE A 147 9.45 4.19 14.25
N ALA A 148 10.27 3.16 14.47
CA ALA A 148 10.46 2.59 15.81
C ALA A 148 10.96 3.64 16.81
N HIS A 149 11.88 4.51 16.41
CA HIS A 149 12.38 5.61 17.22
C HIS A 149 11.31 6.70 17.44
N GLU A 150 10.50 7.01 16.42
CA GLU A 150 9.41 7.98 16.54
C GLU A 150 8.38 7.54 17.59
N VAL A 151 8.03 6.26 17.59
CA VAL A 151 7.12 5.61 18.56
C VAL A 151 7.60 5.79 20.02
N GLU A 152 8.92 5.79 20.25
CA GLU A 152 9.48 5.94 21.61
C GLU A 152 9.57 7.41 22.06
N ARG A 153 9.63 8.33 21.11
CA ARG A 153 9.80 9.75 21.39
C ARG A 153 8.51 10.54 21.50
N THR A 154 7.46 10.04 20.87
CA THR A 154 6.21 10.78 20.78
C THR A 154 5.30 10.50 21.96
N ASN A 155 4.56 11.55 22.37
CA ASN A 155 3.43 11.42 23.31
C ASN A 155 2.07 11.45 22.57
N ILE A 156 2.07 11.21 21.25
CA ILE A 156 0.86 11.20 20.46
C ILE A 156 0.04 9.95 20.81
N GLU A 157 -1.27 10.12 20.92
CA GLU A 157 -2.20 8.99 21.11
C GLU A 157 -2.10 8.03 19.93
N PRO A 158 -1.78 6.73 20.12
CA PRO A 158 -1.52 5.80 19.03
C PRO A 158 -2.64 5.70 17.99
N ARG A 159 -3.91 5.75 18.40
CA ARG A 159 -5.06 5.68 17.47
C ARG A 159 -5.16 6.87 16.51
N ASN A 160 -4.50 7.99 16.81
CA ASN A 160 -4.44 9.17 15.93
C ASN A 160 -3.36 9.06 14.87
N VAL A 161 -2.51 8.03 14.97
CA VAL A 161 -1.44 7.75 14.03
C VAL A 161 -1.80 6.57 13.15
N PHE A 162 -1.67 6.77 11.86
CA PHE A 162 -1.76 5.71 10.85
C PHE A 162 -0.36 5.40 10.36
N VAL A 163 0.05 4.15 10.44
CA VAL A 163 1.36 3.70 9.99
C VAL A 163 1.23 2.77 8.80
N HIS A 164 1.82 3.17 7.68
CA HIS A 164 1.93 2.38 6.47
C HIS A 164 3.32 1.74 6.41
N ILE A 165 3.37 0.42 6.32
CA ILE A 165 4.58 -0.38 6.21
C ILE A 165 4.53 -1.16 4.91
N ASP A 166 5.43 -0.85 3.97
CA ASP A 166 5.45 -1.37 2.60
C ASP A 166 6.84 -1.91 2.23
N PRO A 167 7.34 -2.96 2.90
CA PRO A 167 8.68 -3.47 2.67
C PRO A 167 8.75 -4.31 1.39
N TYR A 168 9.91 -4.32 0.74
CA TYR A 168 10.19 -5.27 -0.32
C TYR A 168 10.24 -6.72 0.21
N ASP A 169 10.91 -6.91 1.36
CA ASP A 169 10.97 -8.19 2.08
C ASP A 169 10.47 -8.01 3.52
N PRO A 170 9.40 -8.71 3.93
CA PRO A 170 8.83 -8.60 5.28
C PRO A 170 9.78 -9.06 6.41
N HIS A 171 10.82 -9.80 6.09
CA HIS A 171 11.79 -10.35 7.04
C HIS A 171 13.17 -9.71 6.96
N GLU A 172 13.37 -8.77 6.04
CA GLU A 172 14.66 -8.10 5.89
C GLU A 172 15.02 -7.28 7.14
N ARG A 173 16.30 -7.35 7.50
CA ARG A 173 16.90 -6.52 8.56
C ARG A 173 17.96 -5.64 7.92
N PHE A 174 17.82 -4.35 8.07
CA PHE A 174 18.79 -3.39 7.55
C PHE A 174 20.19 -3.57 8.17
N SER A 175 20.25 -3.99 9.45
CA SER A 175 21.50 -4.30 10.16
C SER A 175 21.29 -5.39 11.19
N ALA A 176 22.40 -5.99 11.65
CA ALA A 176 22.36 -6.99 12.71
C ALA A 176 21.70 -6.42 13.99
N GLY A 177 20.68 -7.10 14.49
CA GLY A 177 19.91 -6.66 15.67
C GLY A 177 18.83 -5.62 15.38
N ALA A 178 18.71 -5.10 14.15
CA ALA A 178 17.61 -4.25 13.77
C ALA A 178 16.27 -5.02 13.75
N MET A 179 15.18 -4.30 13.90
CA MET A 179 13.82 -4.85 13.82
C MET A 179 13.47 -5.16 12.36
N THR A 180 12.74 -6.24 12.11
CA THR A 180 12.14 -6.51 10.81
C THR A 180 10.84 -5.72 10.62
N PRO A 181 10.38 -5.53 9.36
CA PRO A 181 9.07 -4.93 9.08
C PRO A 181 7.92 -5.61 9.82
N VAL A 182 7.88 -6.95 9.87
CA VAL A 182 6.83 -7.69 10.56
C VAL A 182 6.90 -7.53 12.08
N GLU A 183 8.10 -7.44 12.66
CA GLU A 183 8.28 -7.16 14.10
C GLU A 183 7.80 -5.75 14.46
N LEU A 184 8.08 -4.75 13.61
CA LEU A 184 7.57 -3.40 13.78
C LEU A 184 6.03 -3.38 13.67
N ALA A 185 5.46 -4.02 12.64
CA ALA A 185 4.02 -4.08 12.43
C ALA A 185 3.30 -4.65 13.66
N ALA A 186 3.77 -5.79 14.18
CA ALA A 186 3.21 -6.42 15.36
C ALA A 186 3.36 -5.55 16.63
N ARG A 187 4.51 -4.89 16.79
CA ARG A 187 4.74 -3.96 17.91
C ARG A 187 3.78 -2.77 17.87
N LEU A 188 3.58 -2.17 16.70
CA LEU A 188 2.65 -1.05 16.51
C LEU A 188 1.20 -1.49 16.78
N ALA A 189 0.79 -2.64 16.25
CA ALA A 189 -0.55 -3.18 16.49
C ALA A 189 -0.82 -3.36 17.98
N ARG A 190 0.10 -3.97 18.75
CA ARG A 190 -0.02 -4.14 20.20
C ARG A 190 -0.05 -2.83 20.99
N ARG A 191 0.52 -1.75 20.45
CA ARG A 191 0.52 -0.42 21.08
C ARG A 191 -0.71 0.43 20.67
N GLY A 192 -1.62 -0.10 19.87
CA GLY A 192 -2.85 0.57 19.48
C GLY A 192 -2.72 1.53 18.29
N TYR A 193 -1.60 1.50 17.57
CA TYR A 193 -1.44 2.26 16.32
C TYR A 193 -2.34 1.68 15.24
N ARG A 194 -2.93 2.53 14.41
CA ARG A 194 -3.63 2.10 13.20
C ARG A 194 -2.60 1.66 12.18
N LEU A 195 -2.65 0.39 11.79
CA LEU A 195 -1.65 -0.25 10.95
C LEU A 195 -2.21 -0.61 9.59
N PHE A 196 -1.47 -0.26 8.55
CA PHE A 196 -1.62 -0.78 7.19
C PHE A 196 -0.28 -1.40 6.78
N TYR A 197 -0.21 -2.72 6.75
CA TYR A 197 1.01 -3.46 6.45
C TYR A 197 0.82 -4.24 5.16
N TRP A 198 1.68 -4.00 4.18
CA TRP A 198 1.72 -4.75 2.93
C TRP A 198 2.81 -5.82 2.97
N TYR A 199 2.59 -6.94 2.31
CA TYR A 199 3.56 -8.01 2.13
C TYR A 199 3.39 -8.66 0.76
N GLY A 200 4.54 -8.98 0.11
CA GLY A 200 4.61 -9.79 -1.10
C GLY A 200 4.96 -11.23 -0.76
N TYR A 201 4.69 -12.14 -1.70
CA TYR A 201 5.10 -13.53 -1.62
C TYR A 201 5.23 -14.15 -3.02
N GLU A 202 6.16 -15.09 -3.19
CA GLU A 202 6.42 -15.82 -4.42
C GLU A 202 5.92 -17.28 -4.34
N SER A 203 5.37 -17.68 -3.19
CA SER A 203 4.81 -19.00 -2.98
C SER A 203 3.74 -19.01 -1.88
N VAL A 204 2.89 -20.04 -1.90
CA VAL A 204 1.87 -20.26 -0.85
C VAL A 204 2.53 -20.46 0.53
N CYS A 205 3.73 -21.05 0.58
CA CYS A 205 4.47 -21.24 1.82
C CYS A 205 4.92 -19.89 2.41
N GLU A 206 5.49 -19.01 1.59
CA GLU A 206 5.91 -17.66 2.02
C GLU A 206 4.72 -16.84 2.51
N ARG A 207 3.58 -16.91 1.80
CA ARG A 207 2.34 -16.31 2.27
C ARG A 207 1.97 -16.81 3.67
N GLY A 208 2.01 -18.13 3.86
CA GLY A 208 1.74 -18.76 5.17
C GLY A 208 2.69 -18.24 6.25
N TRP A 209 3.97 -18.14 5.97
CA TRP A 209 4.97 -17.64 6.91
C TRP A 209 4.75 -16.16 7.27
N ALA A 210 4.46 -15.30 6.28
CA ALA A 210 4.19 -13.88 6.54
C ALA A 210 2.99 -13.70 7.47
N LEU A 211 1.89 -14.40 7.22
CA LEU A 211 0.69 -14.36 8.06
C LEU A 211 0.93 -14.96 9.44
N GLN A 212 1.61 -16.10 9.54
CA GLN A 212 1.95 -16.73 10.82
C GLN A 212 2.87 -15.83 11.64
N ALA A 213 3.85 -15.18 11.01
CA ALA A 213 4.78 -14.29 11.71
C ALA A 213 4.03 -13.13 12.37
N ILE A 214 3.17 -12.41 11.61
CA ILE A 214 2.44 -11.27 12.20
C ILE A 214 1.42 -11.73 13.25
N SER A 215 0.71 -12.84 13.04
CA SER A 215 -0.27 -13.34 14.00
C SER A 215 0.36 -13.78 15.30
N SER A 216 1.48 -14.51 15.24
CA SER A 216 2.18 -14.99 16.43
C SER A 216 2.80 -13.84 17.24
N LEU A 217 3.19 -12.75 16.60
CA LEU A 217 3.77 -11.57 17.26
C LEU A 217 2.70 -10.59 17.77
N ALA A 218 1.52 -10.57 17.16
CA ALA A 218 0.42 -9.66 17.49
C ALA A 218 -0.75 -10.38 18.20
N LEU A 219 -0.44 -11.35 19.06
CA LEU A 219 -1.44 -12.13 19.81
C LEU A 219 -2.44 -11.23 20.54
N GLY A 220 -3.73 -11.54 20.41
CA GLY A 220 -4.82 -10.81 21.06
C GLY A 220 -5.21 -9.50 20.39
N ILE A 221 -4.67 -9.20 19.21
CA ILE A 221 -5.06 -8.05 18.41
C ILE A 221 -5.92 -8.50 17.23
N ASP A 222 -7.03 -7.80 17.00
CA ASP A 222 -7.87 -8.02 15.83
C ASP A 222 -7.13 -7.52 14.59
N LEU A 223 -6.76 -8.47 13.72
CA LEU A 223 -6.13 -8.21 12.44
C LEU A 223 -7.05 -8.65 11.32
N TRP A 224 -7.26 -7.78 10.34
CA TRP A 224 -7.91 -8.14 9.08
C TRP A 224 -6.86 -8.31 7.98
N CYS A 225 -6.99 -9.35 7.17
CA CYS A 225 -6.08 -9.63 6.06
C CYS A 225 -6.87 -9.76 4.76
N GLY A 226 -6.28 -9.29 3.68
CA GLY A 226 -6.79 -9.48 2.33
C GLY A 226 -5.66 -9.70 1.34
N ASP A 227 -5.74 -10.75 0.53
CA ASP A 227 -4.71 -11.15 -0.41
C ASP A 227 -5.18 -11.13 -1.86
N VAL A 228 -4.25 -10.80 -2.75
CA VAL A 228 -4.32 -11.05 -4.20
C VAL A 228 -3.33 -12.15 -4.53
N MET A 229 -3.83 -13.23 -5.08
CA MET A 229 -2.99 -14.32 -5.59
C MET A 229 -3.09 -14.37 -7.12
N MET A 230 -1.96 -14.42 -7.78
CA MET A 230 -1.85 -14.51 -9.23
C MET A 230 -1.26 -15.87 -9.61
N PRO A 231 -1.92 -16.65 -10.50
CA PRO A 231 -1.34 -17.91 -10.96
C PRO A 231 -0.08 -17.61 -11.80
N ALA A 232 1.00 -18.38 -11.58
CA ALA A 232 2.10 -18.43 -12.53
C ALA A 232 1.60 -19.11 -13.83
N PRO A 233 2.05 -18.72 -15.01
CA PRO A 233 3.15 -17.83 -15.40
C PRO A 233 2.67 -16.52 -16.07
N PHE A 234 1.58 -15.94 -15.62
CA PHE A 234 0.87 -14.91 -16.39
C PHE A 234 1.67 -13.59 -16.56
N ILE A 235 2.50 -13.20 -15.60
CA ILE A 235 3.23 -11.92 -15.67
C ILE A 235 4.76 -12.12 -15.57
N PHE A 236 5.22 -13.16 -14.89
CA PHE A 236 6.63 -13.48 -14.73
C PHE A 236 6.89 -14.93 -15.17
N PRO A 237 7.30 -15.15 -16.45
CA PRO A 237 7.56 -16.49 -16.99
C PRO A 237 8.61 -17.29 -16.20
N GLU A 238 9.50 -16.60 -15.49
CA GLU A 238 10.54 -17.17 -14.63
C GLU A 238 10.04 -17.66 -13.28
N CYS A 239 8.86 -17.25 -12.84
CA CYS A 239 8.30 -17.69 -11.56
C CYS A 239 7.65 -19.07 -11.69
N SER A 240 8.08 -20.02 -10.87
CA SER A 240 7.62 -21.42 -10.90
C SER A 240 6.35 -21.71 -10.09
N GLY A 241 5.79 -20.69 -9.41
CA GLY A 241 4.63 -20.86 -8.53
C GLY A 241 3.67 -19.67 -8.53
N PRO A 242 2.53 -19.77 -7.86
CA PRO A 242 1.65 -18.64 -7.65
C PRO A 242 2.36 -17.60 -6.77
N TRP A 243 2.40 -16.37 -7.24
CA TRP A 243 2.90 -15.24 -6.49
C TRP A 243 1.74 -14.30 -6.13
N GLY A 244 1.94 -13.41 -5.21
CA GLY A 244 0.90 -12.47 -4.82
C GLY A 244 1.36 -11.48 -3.78
N CYS A 245 0.38 -10.77 -3.24
CA CYS A 245 0.60 -9.83 -2.17
C CYS A 245 -0.65 -9.70 -1.31
N GLY A 246 -0.48 -9.20 -0.11
CA GLY A 246 -1.58 -8.96 0.80
C GLY A 246 -1.41 -7.70 1.61
N ILE A 247 -2.50 -7.29 2.22
CA ILE A 247 -2.52 -6.23 3.22
C ILE A 247 -3.01 -6.78 4.56
N VAL A 248 -2.43 -6.29 5.64
CA VAL A 248 -2.89 -6.53 7.00
C VAL A 248 -3.27 -5.20 7.62
N LEU A 249 -4.49 -5.14 8.13
CA LEU A 249 -5.00 -4.00 8.88
C LEU A 249 -5.01 -4.33 10.37
N GLY A 250 -4.43 -3.46 11.19
CA GLY A 250 -4.46 -3.58 12.64
C GLY A 250 -5.09 -2.35 13.28
N ASN A 251 -5.89 -2.56 14.33
CA ASN A 251 -6.60 -1.49 15.07
C ASN A 251 -7.46 -0.59 14.15
N MET A 252 -8.04 -1.18 13.13
CA MET A 252 -8.99 -0.55 12.22
C MET A 252 -10.43 -0.86 12.65
N THR A 253 -11.36 -0.04 12.19
CA THR A 253 -12.79 -0.28 12.43
C THR A 253 -13.32 -1.40 11.53
N GLY A 254 -14.42 -2.05 11.96
CA GLY A 254 -15.10 -3.03 11.12
C GLY A 254 -15.61 -2.46 9.80
N SER A 255 -15.92 -1.16 9.74
CA SER A 255 -16.30 -0.48 8.49
C SER A 255 -15.13 -0.32 7.51
N GLU A 256 -13.92 -0.07 8.01
CA GLU A 256 -12.70 0.00 7.17
C GLU A 256 -12.38 -1.39 6.58
N ALA A 257 -12.44 -2.44 7.41
CA ALA A 257 -12.23 -3.82 6.96
C ALA A 257 -13.30 -4.25 5.93
N ALA A 258 -14.57 -3.97 6.19
CA ALA A 258 -15.67 -4.28 5.27
C ALA A 258 -15.55 -3.52 3.94
N MET A 259 -15.10 -2.26 3.98
CA MET A 259 -14.82 -1.47 2.79
C MET A 259 -13.68 -2.08 1.98
N CYS A 260 -12.55 -2.46 2.61
CA CYS A 260 -11.44 -3.12 1.94
C CYS A 260 -11.87 -4.45 1.30
N ALA A 261 -12.70 -5.26 1.97
CA ALA A 261 -13.25 -6.49 1.42
C ALA A 261 -14.09 -6.24 0.16
N ARG A 262 -14.95 -5.23 0.19
CA ARG A 262 -15.78 -4.83 -0.96
C ARG A 262 -14.94 -4.36 -2.14
N LEU A 263 -13.90 -3.54 -1.89
CA LEU A 263 -12.96 -3.08 -2.93
C LEU A 263 -12.18 -4.24 -3.52
N GLY A 264 -11.79 -5.22 -2.72
CA GLY A 264 -11.16 -6.45 -3.19
C GLY A 264 -12.06 -7.22 -4.16
N THR A 265 -13.33 -7.43 -3.79
CA THR A 265 -14.33 -8.08 -4.66
C THR A 265 -14.54 -7.31 -5.97
N ALA A 266 -14.57 -5.98 -5.90
CA ALA A 266 -14.70 -5.14 -7.10
C ALA A 266 -13.46 -5.23 -8.00
N LEU A 267 -12.26 -5.24 -7.43
CA LEU A 267 -11.02 -5.41 -8.18
C LEU A 267 -10.94 -6.79 -8.85
N GLU A 268 -11.37 -7.87 -8.16
CA GLU A 268 -11.52 -9.21 -8.76
C GLU A 268 -12.45 -9.16 -9.97
N ARG A 269 -13.61 -8.56 -9.83
CA ARG A 269 -14.65 -8.47 -10.88
C ARG A 269 -14.12 -7.78 -12.14
N ILE A 270 -13.41 -6.64 -12.00
CA ILE A 270 -12.84 -5.93 -13.16
C ILE A 270 -11.59 -6.60 -13.73
N SER A 271 -10.98 -7.51 -12.97
CA SER A 271 -9.79 -8.26 -13.39
C SER A 271 -10.14 -9.56 -14.11
N ALA A 272 -11.32 -10.13 -13.90
CA ALA A 272 -11.73 -11.45 -14.38
C ALA A 272 -12.05 -11.55 -15.90
N ASP A 273 -12.43 -10.46 -16.56
CA ASP A 273 -13.04 -10.47 -17.88
C ASP A 273 -12.10 -10.74 -19.08
N ASP A 274 -10.79 -10.87 -18.90
CA ASP A 274 -9.88 -11.15 -20.02
C ASP A 274 -9.69 -12.66 -20.30
N VAL A 275 -10.39 -13.51 -19.57
CA VAL A 275 -10.29 -14.97 -19.67
C VAL A 275 -10.93 -15.52 -20.96
N ALA A 276 -11.77 -14.75 -21.62
CA ALA A 276 -12.57 -15.24 -22.76
C ALA A 276 -11.81 -15.33 -24.10
N SER A 277 -10.58 -14.82 -24.23
CA SER A 277 -9.91 -14.73 -25.53
C SER A 277 -8.81 -15.77 -25.81
N ASN A 278 -8.27 -16.47 -24.84
CA ASN A 278 -7.24 -17.50 -25.05
C ASN A 278 -7.34 -18.61 -24.00
N ASN A 279 -8.13 -19.61 -24.22
CA ASN A 279 -8.19 -20.99 -23.66
C ASN A 279 -7.37 -21.35 -22.38
N GLU A 280 -6.84 -20.41 -21.63
CA GLU A 280 -6.20 -20.63 -20.33
C GLU A 280 -6.89 -19.82 -19.24
N PRO A 281 -7.25 -20.44 -18.12
CA PRO A 281 -7.91 -19.75 -17.01
C PRO A 281 -6.90 -18.89 -16.25
N SER A 282 -6.74 -17.62 -16.64
CA SER A 282 -6.08 -16.64 -15.79
C SER A 282 -7.01 -16.31 -14.61
N ARG A 283 -6.97 -17.14 -13.59
CA ARG A 283 -7.71 -16.90 -12.35
C ARG A 283 -6.88 -15.99 -11.46
N LEU A 284 -7.17 -14.69 -11.51
CA LEU A 284 -6.95 -13.85 -10.34
C LEU A 284 -7.90 -14.38 -9.27
N SER A 285 -7.39 -15.11 -8.31
CA SER A 285 -8.19 -15.54 -7.17
C SER A 285 -7.95 -14.59 -6.03
N PHE A 286 -8.88 -13.64 -5.83
CA PHE A 286 -9.02 -12.96 -4.56
C PHE A 286 -9.51 -13.96 -3.54
N LYS A 287 -8.75 -14.22 -2.53
CA LYS A 287 -9.22 -14.81 -1.31
C LYS A 287 -9.13 -13.73 -0.24
N VAL A 288 -10.25 -13.08 0.04
CA VAL A 288 -10.39 -12.33 1.26
C VAL A 288 -10.40 -13.35 2.39
N ILE A 289 -9.29 -13.48 3.07
CA ILE A 289 -9.21 -14.29 4.29
C ILE A 289 -9.68 -13.36 5.41
N THR A 290 -10.99 -13.36 5.62
CA THR A 290 -11.56 -12.85 6.86
C THR A 290 -11.24 -13.89 7.92
N ASP A 291 -10.31 -13.55 8.80
CA ASP A 291 -10.02 -14.26 10.03
C ASP A 291 -9.47 -15.69 9.97
N PRO A 292 -8.19 -15.90 9.66
CA PRO A 292 -7.51 -17.13 10.03
C PRO A 292 -6.76 -17.03 11.38
N LEU A 293 -6.78 -15.89 12.06
CA LEU A 293 -5.88 -15.62 13.17
C LEU A 293 -6.53 -15.73 14.55
N GLN A 294 -7.83 -16.04 14.61
CA GLN A 294 -8.55 -16.32 15.85
C GLN A 294 -8.78 -17.83 16.12
N GLN A 295 -8.27 -18.73 15.26
CA GLN A 295 -8.42 -20.18 15.45
C GLN A 295 -7.10 -20.80 15.88
N SER A 296 -6.75 -20.67 17.14
CA SER A 296 -5.97 -21.66 17.89
C SER A 296 -6.09 -21.42 19.39
#